data_8c7b51fde76a5caa69ac3430f8183c51
#
_entry.id   8c7b51fde76a5caa69ac3430f8183c51
#
_cell.length_a   1.000
_cell.length_b   1.000
_cell.length_c   1.000
_cell.angle_alpha   90.00
_cell.angle_beta   90.00
_cell.angle_gamma   90.00
#
_symmetry.space_group_name_H-M   'P 1'
#
loop_
_entity.id
_entity.type
_entity.pdbx_description
1 polymer ?
#
loop_
_entity_poly.entity_id
_entity_poly.type
_entity_poly.pdbx_seq_one_letter_code
_entity_poly.pdbx_strand_id
1 'polypeptide(L)'
;MDLYEYQARDLFEAHGVPVLAGIVAQTPDEAKAAAEKIGGVTVVKAQVKVGGRGKAGGVKVAKTADEAYEHAKAILGMDIKGHTVHQVMIAQGADIVEEYYFSVLLDRANRTYLAMCSVEGGMDIEQLAEERPEALAKVPVSPLTGIDAETAQKIVAEAGFPEELRADVAEVIQKLWEVFEKEDATLVEVNPLVKTGDGKILALDGKVSLDDNAAFRHEGHAALVDERTEDPLEAKAKANGLNYVKLDGQVGVIGNGAGLVMSTLDVVAYAGEQHGGVKPANFLDIGGGANAEVMANGLDVILGDEQVKSVFVNVFGGITACDAVANGIVKALEILGDTATKPLVVRLDGNAVEEGRRILQEANHPLVTLAATMDEGADKAAELAHSAN
;
A
#
# COMPACT_ATOMS: atom_id res chain seq x y z
N MET A 1 2.91 4.66 -2.80
CA MET A 1 1.56 4.57 -3.45
C MET A 1 1.61 3.55 -4.56
N ASP A 2 0.71 2.54 -4.53
CA ASP A 2 0.57 1.57 -5.63
C ASP A 2 -0.32 2.13 -6.73
N LEU A 3 0.11 1.95 -7.98
CA LEU A 3 -0.64 2.38 -9.15
C LEU A 3 -1.54 1.27 -9.69
N TYR A 4 -2.61 1.66 -10.38
CA TYR A 4 -3.32 0.75 -11.27
C TYR A 4 -2.48 0.40 -12.50
N GLU A 5 -2.77 -0.73 -13.13
CA GLU A 5 -2.08 -1.14 -14.36
C GLU A 5 -2.14 -0.06 -15.46
N TYR A 6 -3.29 0.59 -15.67
CA TYR A 6 -3.40 1.64 -16.69
C TYR A 6 -2.52 2.86 -16.36
N GLN A 7 -2.37 3.21 -15.08
CA GLN A 7 -1.50 4.31 -14.66
C GLN A 7 -0.02 3.94 -14.86
N ALA A 8 0.36 2.70 -14.51
CA ALA A 8 1.70 2.19 -14.79
C ALA A 8 1.99 2.18 -16.30
N ARG A 9 1.03 1.73 -17.12
CA ARG A 9 1.12 1.76 -18.57
C ARG A 9 1.33 3.17 -19.11
N ASP A 10 0.60 4.15 -18.59
CA ASP A 10 0.71 5.55 -19.04
C ASP A 10 2.06 6.16 -18.64
N LEU A 11 2.60 5.84 -17.45
CA LEU A 11 3.98 6.20 -17.09
C LEU A 11 5.00 5.54 -18.02
N PHE A 12 4.83 4.27 -18.35
CA PHE A 12 5.69 3.56 -19.28
C PHE A 12 5.71 4.24 -20.64
N GLU A 13 4.54 4.58 -21.19
CA GLU A 13 4.43 5.30 -22.47
C GLU A 13 5.11 6.67 -22.40
N ALA A 14 4.93 7.42 -21.34
CA ALA A 14 5.54 8.74 -21.14
C ALA A 14 7.09 8.69 -21.13
N HIS A 15 7.67 7.59 -20.67
CA HIS A 15 9.12 7.33 -20.67
C HIS A 15 9.60 6.52 -21.87
N GLY A 16 8.75 6.31 -22.88
CA GLY A 16 9.11 5.64 -24.12
C GLY A 16 9.29 4.13 -24.02
N VAL A 17 8.81 3.50 -22.94
CA VAL A 17 8.70 2.04 -22.86
C VAL A 17 7.65 1.58 -23.88
N PRO A 18 7.94 0.58 -24.72
CA PRO A 18 6.97 0.08 -25.68
C PRO A 18 5.78 -0.59 -24.96
N VAL A 19 4.59 -0.02 -25.17
CA VAL A 19 3.32 -0.51 -24.60
C VAL A 19 2.24 -0.54 -25.69
N LEU A 20 1.18 -1.30 -25.46
CA LEU A 20 0.01 -1.31 -26.32
C LEU A 20 -0.98 -0.20 -25.93
N ALA A 21 -1.87 0.16 -26.86
CA ALA A 21 -2.96 1.08 -26.59
C ALA A 21 -3.88 0.52 -25.49
N GLY A 22 -4.29 1.42 -24.59
CA GLY A 22 -5.22 1.10 -23.49
C GLY A 22 -6.14 2.28 -23.23
N ILE A 23 -7.42 2.03 -23.00
CA ILE A 23 -8.43 3.05 -22.70
C ILE A 23 -9.22 2.57 -21.48
N VAL A 24 -9.31 3.42 -20.45
CA VAL A 24 -10.09 3.14 -19.24
C VAL A 24 -11.58 3.37 -19.52
N ALA A 25 -12.41 2.51 -18.96
CA ALA A 25 -13.86 2.58 -19.02
C ALA A 25 -14.47 2.27 -17.65
N GLN A 26 -15.47 3.04 -17.26
CA GLN A 26 -16.22 2.88 -16.00
C GLN A 26 -17.61 2.29 -16.22
N THR A 27 -18.05 2.23 -17.48
CA THR A 27 -19.33 1.65 -17.89
C THR A 27 -19.16 0.68 -19.05
N PRO A 28 -20.09 -0.27 -19.24
CA PRO A 28 -20.05 -1.16 -20.42
C PRO A 28 -20.10 -0.42 -21.75
N ASP A 29 -20.86 0.69 -21.83
CA ASP A 29 -20.95 1.50 -23.04
C ASP A 29 -19.63 2.19 -23.38
N GLU A 30 -18.93 2.72 -22.37
CA GLU A 30 -17.57 3.26 -22.56
C GLU A 30 -16.58 2.19 -22.99
N ALA A 31 -16.70 0.96 -22.44
CA ALA A 31 -15.86 -0.17 -22.84
C ALA A 31 -16.08 -0.56 -24.31
N LYS A 32 -17.32 -0.57 -24.77
CA LYS A 32 -17.66 -0.78 -26.18
C LYS A 32 -17.05 0.28 -27.07
N ALA A 33 -17.24 1.56 -26.73
CA ALA A 33 -16.68 2.68 -27.48
C ALA A 33 -15.14 2.65 -27.52
N ALA A 34 -14.50 2.27 -26.42
CA ALA A 34 -13.05 2.07 -26.35
C ALA A 34 -12.58 0.95 -27.28
N ALA A 35 -13.28 -0.19 -27.30
CA ALA A 35 -12.97 -1.31 -28.18
C ALA A 35 -13.15 -0.94 -29.68
N GLU A 36 -14.20 -0.18 -30.01
CA GLU A 36 -14.40 0.33 -31.38
C GLU A 36 -13.25 1.26 -31.81
N LYS A 37 -12.79 2.13 -30.88
CA LYS A 37 -11.69 3.07 -31.15
C LYS A 37 -10.34 2.37 -31.34
N ILE A 38 -10.05 1.34 -30.53
CA ILE A 38 -8.82 0.56 -30.63
C ILE A 38 -8.84 -0.30 -31.87
N GLY A 39 -9.99 -0.93 -32.17
CA GLY A 39 -10.17 -1.82 -33.29
C GLY A 39 -9.52 -3.20 -33.10
N GLY A 40 -9.98 -4.18 -33.88
CA GLY A 40 -9.46 -5.54 -33.83
C GLY A 40 -9.79 -6.28 -32.51
N VAL A 41 -8.93 -7.21 -32.13
CA VAL A 41 -9.05 -7.94 -30.88
C VAL A 41 -8.62 -7.05 -29.72
N THR A 42 -9.44 -7.02 -28.66
CA THR A 42 -9.14 -6.27 -27.43
C THR A 42 -9.17 -7.19 -26.21
N VAL A 43 -8.63 -6.73 -25.12
CA VAL A 43 -8.65 -7.42 -23.83
C VAL A 43 -9.28 -6.50 -22.79
N VAL A 44 -10.33 -6.97 -22.11
CA VAL A 44 -10.98 -6.27 -21.02
C VAL A 44 -10.31 -6.69 -19.72
N LYS A 45 -9.68 -5.74 -19.03
CA LYS A 45 -8.85 -5.98 -17.84
C LYS A 45 -9.41 -5.23 -16.64
N ALA A 46 -9.81 -5.94 -15.59
CA ALA A 46 -10.17 -5.35 -14.30
C ALA A 46 -9.03 -4.47 -13.76
N GLN A 47 -9.35 -3.29 -13.26
CA GLN A 47 -8.38 -2.39 -12.63
C GLN A 47 -8.53 -2.46 -11.12
N VAL A 48 -7.67 -3.24 -10.48
CA VAL A 48 -7.51 -3.36 -9.02
C VAL A 48 -6.03 -3.41 -8.68
N LYS A 49 -5.67 -2.95 -7.47
CA LYS A 49 -4.26 -2.86 -7.03
C LYS A 49 -3.69 -4.19 -6.48
N VAL A 50 -4.31 -5.31 -6.83
CA VAL A 50 -3.89 -6.67 -6.42
C VAL A 50 -3.63 -7.56 -7.62
N GLY A 51 -2.70 -8.51 -7.45
CA GLY A 51 -2.36 -9.50 -8.46
C GLY A 51 -3.37 -10.64 -8.58
N GLY A 52 -3.26 -11.43 -9.66
CA GLY A 52 -4.10 -12.61 -9.87
C GLY A 52 -5.46 -12.33 -10.53
N ARG A 53 -5.64 -11.16 -11.13
CA ARG A 53 -6.87 -10.74 -11.84
C ARG A 53 -7.34 -11.75 -12.88
N GLY A 54 -6.40 -12.32 -13.65
CA GLY A 54 -6.72 -13.34 -14.65
C GLY A 54 -7.34 -14.61 -14.04
N LYS A 55 -6.74 -15.13 -12.95
CA LYS A 55 -7.25 -16.31 -12.22
C LYS A 55 -8.64 -16.05 -11.62
N ALA A 56 -8.94 -14.81 -11.25
CA ALA A 56 -10.24 -14.40 -10.72
C ALA A 56 -11.30 -14.13 -11.80
N GLY A 57 -10.97 -14.26 -13.10
CA GLY A 57 -11.89 -13.97 -14.21
C GLY A 57 -11.99 -12.48 -14.58
N GLY A 58 -11.13 -11.63 -14.03
CA GLY A 58 -11.08 -10.19 -14.29
C GLY A 58 -10.37 -9.80 -15.58
N VAL A 59 -9.92 -10.76 -16.40
CA VAL A 59 -9.27 -10.50 -17.70
C VAL A 59 -9.94 -11.37 -18.74
N LYS A 60 -10.48 -10.75 -19.81
CA LYS A 60 -11.20 -11.47 -20.88
C LYS A 60 -10.88 -10.88 -22.25
N VAL A 61 -10.63 -11.75 -23.21
CA VAL A 61 -10.42 -11.38 -24.62
C VAL A 61 -11.76 -11.12 -25.28
N ALA A 62 -11.88 -10.00 -25.99
CA ALA A 62 -13.03 -9.62 -26.78
C ALA A 62 -12.64 -9.50 -28.26
N LYS A 63 -13.32 -10.23 -29.11
CA LYS A 63 -13.12 -10.22 -30.57
C LYS A 63 -13.91 -9.11 -31.26
N THR A 64 -14.94 -8.61 -30.58
CA THR A 64 -15.83 -7.56 -31.06
C THR A 64 -16.08 -6.54 -29.95
N ALA A 65 -16.53 -5.35 -30.30
CA ALA A 65 -16.91 -4.32 -29.36
C ALA A 65 -18.13 -4.75 -28.48
N ASP A 66 -19.04 -5.55 -29.03
CA ASP A 66 -20.18 -6.09 -28.26
C ASP A 66 -19.70 -7.12 -27.22
N GLU A 67 -18.71 -7.95 -27.53
CA GLU A 67 -18.08 -8.82 -26.54
C GLU A 67 -17.37 -8.01 -25.46
N ALA A 68 -16.71 -6.90 -25.81
CA ALA A 68 -16.10 -6.02 -24.82
C ALA A 68 -17.13 -5.40 -23.87
N TYR A 69 -18.30 -5.00 -24.37
CA TYR A 69 -19.44 -4.57 -23.57
C TYR A 69 -19.86 -5.64 -22.55
N GLU A 70 -20.15 -6.87 -23.02
CA GLU A 70 -20.62 -7.97 -22.15
C GLU A 70 -19.54 -8.36 -21.11
N HIS A 71 -18.27 -8.37 -21.49
CA HIS A 71 -17.18 -8.64 -20.56
C HIS A 71 -17.04 -7.53 -19.52
N ALA A 72 -17.10 -6.27 -19.91
CA ALA A 72 -17.05 -5.14 -18.99
C ALA A 72 -18.23 -5.18 -18.00
N LYS A 73 -19.45 -5.49 -18.48
CA LYS A 73 -20.64 -5.64 -17.65
C LYS A 73 -20.49 -6.75 -16.61
N ALA A 74 -19.81 -7.84 -16.96
CA ALA A 74 -19.57 -8.95 -16.05
C ALA A 74 -18.45 -8.66 -15.03
N ILE A 75 -17.44 -7.83 -15.41
CA ILE A 75 -16.25 -7.56 -14.60
C ILE A 75 -16.46 -6.37 -13.66
N LEU A 76 -17.16 -5.33 -14.11
CA LEU A 76 -17.47 -4.17 -13.26
C LEU A 76 -18.33 -4.59 -12.07
N GLY A 77 -17.92 -4.20 -10.87
CA GLY A 77 -18.57 -4.58 -9.62
C GLY A 77 -18.15 -5.95 -9.05
N MET A 78 -17.29 -6.70 -9.74
CA MET A 78 -16.71 -7.93 -9.16
C MET A 78 -15.88 -7.60 -7.93
N ASP A 79 -15.85 -8.53 -6.97
CA ASP A 79 -14.84 -8.54 -5.92
C ASP A 79 -13.65 -9.40 -6.37
N ILE A 80 -12.45 -8.84 -6.29
CA ILE A 80 -11.19 -9.55 -6.51
C ILE A 80 -10.34 -9.40 -5.27
N LYS A 81 -10.27 -10.43 -4.45
CA LYS A 81 -9.49 -10.45 -3.19
C LYS A 81 -9.85 -9.29 -2.23
N GLY A 82 -11.12 -8.97 -2.09
CA GLY A 82 -11.60 -7.88 -1.24
C GLY A 82 -11.60 -6.50 -1.90
N HIS A 83 -11.24 -6.41 -3.19
CA HIS A 83 -11.23 -5.16 -3.94
C HIS A 83 -12.34 -5.14 -4.98
N THR A 84 -13.26 -4.20 -4.87
CA THR A 84 -14.33 -4.00 -5.86
C THR A 84 -13.76 -3.41 -7.15
N VAL A 85 -14.09 -4.00 -8.29
CA VAL A 85 -13.70 -3.48 -9.61
C VAL A 85 -14.58 -2.29 -10.00
N HIS A 86 -14.06 -1.08 -9.93
CA HIS A 86 -14.77 0.16 -10.29
C HIS A 86 -14.57 0.57 -11.74
N GLN A 87 -13.53 0.05 -12.38
CA GLN A 87 -13.19 0.38 -13.77
C GLN A 87 -12.43 -0.75 -14.43
N VAL A 88 -12.50 -0.80 -15.75
CA VAL A 88 -11.74 -1.71 -16.60
C VAL A 88 -10.83 -0.93 -17.54
N MET A 89 -9.73 -1.53 -17.97
CA MET A 89 -8.96 -1.05 -19.11
C MET A 89 -9.26 -1.94 -20.32
N ILE A 90 -9.60 -1.32 -21.43
CA ILE A 90 -9.70 -1.98 -22.74
C ILE A 90 -8.34 -1.83 -23.39
N ALA A 91 -7.60 -2.91 -23.47
CA ALA A 91 -6.27 -2.96 -24.06
C ALA A 91 -6.30 -3.58 -25.46
N GLN A 92 -5.42 -3.13 -26.33
CA GLN A 92 -5.19 -3.78 -27.63
C GLN A 92 -4.69 -5.21 -27.39
N GLY A 93 -5.19 -6.17 -28.16
CA GLY A 93 -4.70 -7.55 -28.11
C GLY A 93 -3.28 -7.65 -28.68
N ALA A 94 -2.44 -8.51 -28.10
CA ALA A 94 -1.10 -8.80 -28.57
C ALA A 94 -1.02 -10.19 -29.18
N ASP A 95 -0.22 -10.34 -30.25
CA ASP A 95 0.20 -11.64 -30.76
C ASP A 95 1.45 -12.10 -29.99
N ILE A 96 1.22 -12.74 -28.83
CA ILE A 96 2.27 -13.12 -27.89
C ILE A 96 2.92 -14.42 -28.37
N VAL A 97 4.24 -14.39 -28.55
CA VAL A 97 5.05 -15.57 -28.92
C VAL A 97 5.81 -16.10 -27.70
N GLU A 98 6.37 -15.19 -26.90
CA GLU A 98 7.13 -15.53 -25.70
C GLU A 98 6.82 -14.53 -24.59
N GLU A 99 6.82 -14.99 -23.34
CA GLU A 99 6.55 -14.20 -22.13
C GLU A 99 7.77 -14.22 -21.22
N TYR A 100 8.18 -13.05 -20.73
CA TYR A 100 9.35 -12.82 -19.90
C TYR A 100 8.94 -12.05 -18.64
N TYR A 101 9.85 -12.01 -17.69
CA TYR A 101 9.70 -11.25 -16.46
C TYR A 101 10.83 -10.23 -16.29
N PHE A 102 10.47 -9.03 -15.84
CA PHE A 102 11.45 -8.05 -15.36
C PHE A 102 10.87 -7.26 -14.19
N SER A 103 11.70 -7.02 -13.18
CA SER A 103 11.42 -6.04 -12.14
C SER A 103 12.68 -5.35 -11.65
N VAL A 104 12.53 -4.15 -11.13
CA VAL A 104 13.53 -3.46 -10.32
C VAL A 104 12.86 -2.92 -9.06
N LEU A 105 13.53 -3.11 -7.91
CA LEU A 105 12.99 -2.76 -6.61
C LEU A 105 14.08 -2.26 -5.66
N LEU A 106 13.63 -1.62 -4.58
CA LEU A 106 14.49 -1.21 -3.48
C LEU A 106 14.80 -2.42 -2.57
N ASP A 107 16.06 -2.86 -2.57
CA ASP A 107 16.57 -3.89 -1.66
C ASP A 107 17.09 -3.25 -0.36
N ARG A 108 16.21 -3.15 0.62
CA ARG A 108 16.52 -2.53 1.93
C ARG A 108 17.56 -3.33 2.71
N ALA A 109 17.55 -4.66 2.60
CA ALA A 109 18.46 -5.53 3.33
C ALA A 109 19.92 -5.29 2.91
N ASN A 110 20.16 -5.15 1.61
CA ASN A 110 21.49 -4.91 1.03
C ASN A 110 21.79 -3.42 0.77
N ARG A 111 20.86 -2.51 1.08
CA ARG A 111 20.97 -1.05 0.88
C ARG A 111 21.37 -0.69 -0.56
N THR A 112 20.68 -1.31 -1.51
CA THR A 112 20.90 -1.12 -2.95
C THR A 112 19.57 -1.29 -3.69
N TYR A 113 19.60 -1.23 -5.02
CA TYR A 113 18.50 -1.70 -5.84
C TYR A 113 18.78 -3.11 -6.33
N LEU A 114 17.73 -3.84 -6.68
CA LEU A 114 17.80 -5.19 -7.21
C LEU A 114 16.98 -5.27 -8.49
N ALA A 115 17.63 -5.65 -9.59
CA ALA A 115 16.96 -6.06 -10.81
C ALA A 115 16.76 -7.58 -10.80
N MET A 116 15.53 -8.02 -11.10
CA MET A 116 15.21 -9.42 -11.30
C MET A 116 14.71 -9.61 -12.72
N CYS A 117 15.16 -10.68 -13.38
CA CYS A 117 14.81 -10.95 -14.77
C CYS A 117 14.74 -12.46 -15.03
N SER A 118 13.79 -12.88 -15.87
CA SER A 118 13.65 -14.28 -16.29
C SER A 118 13.13 -14.38 -17.72
N VAL A 119 13.58 -15.37 -18.44
CA VAL A 119 13.01 -15.78 -19.73
C VAL A 119 11.66 -16.50 -19.58
N GLU A 120 11.23 -16.73 -18.34
CA GLU A 120 9.94 -17.31 -18.00
C GLU A 120 9.09 -16.24 -17.32
N GLY A 121 8.04 -15.79 -17.99
CA GLY A 121 7.11 -14.78 -17.53
C GLY A 121 5.65 -15.26 -17.56
N GLY A 122 4.73 -14.36 -17.22
CA GLY A 122 3.30 -14.67 -17.21
C GLY A 122 2.86 -15.60 -16.08
N MET A 123 3.74 -15.87 -15.13
CA MET A 123 3.51 -16.77 -13.99
C MET A 123 3.74 -16.07 -12.66
N ASP A 124 3.43 -16.80 -11.57
CA ASP A 124 3.73 -16.38 -10.21
C ASP A 124 5.24 -16.41 -9.97
N ILE A 125 5.84 -15.25 -9.78
CA ILE A 125 7.30 -15.13 -9.68
C ILE A 125 7.83 -15.59 -8.33
N GLU A 126 7.03 -15.50 -7.27
CA GLU A 126 7.37 -16.02 -5.96
C GLU A 126 7.48 -17.54 -6.03
N GLN A 127 6.56 -18.20 -6.71
CA GLN A 127 6.62 -19.65 -6.94
C GLN A 127 7.85 -20.03 -7.77
N LEU A 128 8.14 -19.28 -8.84
CA LEU A 128 9.35 -19.51 -9.63
C LEU A 128 10.64 -19.40 -8.78
N ALA A 129 10.68 -18.37 -7.91
CA ALA A 129 11.84 -18.13 -7.04
C ALA A 129 12.04 -19.22 -5.99
N GLU A 130 10.98 -19.91 -5.55
CA GLU A 130 11.05 -21.03 -4.62
C GLU A 130 11.41 -22.36 -5.31
N GLU A 131 10.74 -22.68 -6.42
CA GLU A 131 10.87 -23.96 -7.10
C GLU A 131 12.13 -24.05 -7.99
N ARG A 132 12.47 -22.93 -8.66
CA ARG A 132 13.59 -22.85 -9.61
C ARG A 132 14.33 -21.52 -9.49
N PRO A 133 15.03 -21.27 -8.37
CA PRO A 133 15.71 -20.01 -8.12
C PRO A 133 16.77 -19.65 -9.20
N GLU A 134 17.33 -20.65 -9.88
CA GLU A 134 18.27 -20.47 -10.99
C GLU A 134 17.63 -19.88 -12.27
N ALA A 135 16.31 -19.99 -12.43
CA ALA A 135 15.57 -19.40 -13.56
C ALA A 135 15.34 -17.90 -13.40
N LEU A 136 15.61 -17.35 -12.21
CA LEU A 136 15.44 -15.95 -11.89
C LEU A 136 16.80 -15.28 -11.64
N ALA A 137 17.31 -14.55 -12.62
CA ALA A 137 18.49 -13.72 -12.45
C ALA A 137 18.23 -12.60 -11.44
N LYS A 138 19.17 -12.39 -10.51
CA LYS A 138 19.12 -11.37 -9.46
C LYS A 138 20.40 -10.54 -9.51
N VAL A 139 20.31 -9.34 -10.08
CA VAL A 139 21.46 -8.47 -10.32
C VAL A 139 21.36 -7.25 -9.42
N PRO A 140 22.26 -7.04 -8.46
CA PRO A 140 22.34 -5.81 -7.68
C PRO A 140 22.63 -4.61 -8.59
N VAL A 141 21.90 -3.50 -8.38
CA VAL A 141 22.03 -2.28 -9.15
C VAL A 141 22.48 -1.14 -8.23
N SER A 142 23.63 -0.55 -8.57
CA SER A 142 24.17 0.56 -7.82
C SER A 142 23.28 1.80 -7.90
N PRO A 143 22.93 2.44 -6.79
CA PRO A 143 22.17 3.71 -6.81
C PRO A 143 22.96 4.88 -7.42
N LEU A 144 24.27 4.72 -7.66
CA LEU A 144 25.11 5.77 -8.25
C LEU A 144 25.15 5.71 -9.77
N THR A 145 25.01 4.52 -10.35
CA THR A 145 25.12 4.30 -11.80
C THR A 145 23.82 3.86 -12.45
N GLY A 146 22.90 3.29 -11.66
CA GLY A 146 21.64 2.76 -12.16
C GLY A 146 21.83 1.56 -13.09
N ILE A 147 20.87 1.35 -13.98
CA ILE A 147 20.94 0.36 -15.06
C ILE A 147 21.40 1.06 -16.35
N ASP A 148 22.71 1.20 -16.50
CA ASP A 148 23.34 1.62 -17.74
C ASP A 148 23.36 0.49 -18.79
N ALA A 149 23.93 0.76 -19.96
CA ALA A 149 23.97 -0.20 -21.06
C ALA A 149 24.73 -1.51 -20.67
N GLU A 150 25.80 -1.41 -19.89
CA GLU A 150 26.58 -2.55 -19.44
C GLU A 150 25.77 -3.39 -18.46
N THR A 151 25.15 -2.75 -17.48
CA THR A 151 24.30 -3.41 -16.48
C THR A 151 23.08 -4.06 -17.14
N ALA A 152 22.43 -3.41 -18.11
CA ALA A 152 21.30 -3.99 -18.84
C ALA A 152 21.72 -5.24 -19.63
N GLN A 153 22.86 -5.19 -20.31
CA GLN A 153 23.40 -6.36 -21.02
C GLN A 153 23.75 -7.52 -20.06
N LYS A 154 24.28 -7.18 -18.89
CA LYS A 154 24.54 -8.19 -17.83
C LYS A 154 23.24 -8.85 -17.38
N ILE A 155 22.19 -8.08 -17.09
CA ILE A 155 20.88 -8.60 -16.65
C ILE A 155 20.31 -9.59 -17.67
N VAL A 156 20.24 -9.23 -18.95
CA VAL A 156 19.67 -10.10 -19.99
C VAL A 156 20.54 -11.34 -20.25
N ALA A 157 21.86 -11.23 -20.12
CA ALA A 157 22.76 -12.37 -20.26
C ALA A 157 22.59 -13.36 -19.10
N GLU A 158 22.54 -12.88 -17.85
CA GLU A 158 22.34 -13.72 -16.66
C GLU A 158 20.93 -14.36 -16.64
N ALA A 159 19.90 -13.67 -17.16
CA ALA A 159 18.56 -14.23 -17.32
C ALA A 159 18.46 -15.29 -18.43
N GLY A 160 19.51 -15.47 -19.24
CA GLY A 160 19.56 -16.51 -20.27
C GLY A 160 18.88 -16.14 -21.57
N PHE A 161 18.69 -14.85 -21.88
CA PHE A 161 18.13 -14.44 -23.17
C PHE A 161 19.03 -14.84 -24.33
N PRO A 162 18.45 -15.35 -25.46
CA PRO A 162 19.16 -15.57 -26.71
C PRO A 162 19.88 -14.29 -27.18
N GLU A 163 21.05 -14.45 -27.77
CA GLU A 163 21.91 -13.30 -28.13
C GLU A 163 21.20 -12.29 -29.03
N GLU A 164 20.38 -12.80 -29.96
CA GLU A 164 19.59 -11.97 -30.89
C GLU A 164 18.50 -11.10 -30.24
N LEU A 165 18.08 -11.41 -29.01
CA LEU A 165 17.06 -10.64 -28.29
C LEU A 165 17.67 -9.69 -27.25
N ARG A 166 18.93 -9.89 -26.86
CA ARG A 166 19.55 -9.16 -25.74
C ARG A 166 19.54 -7.65 -25.94
N ALA A 167 19.79 -7.18 -27.15
CA ALA A 167 19.85 -5.76 -27.43
C ALA A 167 18.46 -5.09 -27.23
N ASP A 168 17.41 -5.69 -27.78
CA ASP A 168 16.06 -5.14 -27.72
C ASP A 168 15.50 -5.20 -26.29
N VAL A 169 15.71 -6.32 -25.57
CA VAL A 169 15.27 -6.45 -24.17
C VAL A 169 16.06 -5.50 -23.26
N ALA A 170 17.36 -5.36 -23.46
CA ALA A 170 18.19 -4.44 -22.66
C ALA A 170 17.76 -2.98 -22.85
N GLU A 171 17.38 -2.57 -24.07
CA GLU A 171 16.85 -1.23 -24.32
C GLU A 171 15.55 -0.98 -23.53
N VAL A 172 14.63 -1.95 -23.50
CA VAL A 172 13.39 -1.84 -22.73
C VAL A 172 13.68 -1.79 -21.23
N ILE A 173 14.60 -2.61 -20.74
CA ILE A 173 15.02 -2.59 -19.33
C ILE A 173 15.59 -1.23 -18.92
N GLN A 174 16.40 -0.59 -19.77
CA GLN A 174 16.91 0.75 -19.50
C GLN A 174 15.78 1.79 -19.41
N LYS A 175 14.76 1.72 -20.26
CA LYS A 175 13.60 2.60 -20.19
C LYS A 175 12.76 2.35 -18.93
N LEU A 176 12.61 1.10 -18.50
CA LEU A 176 11.94 0.76 -17.25
C LEU A 176 12.73 1.27 -16.03
N TRP A 177 14.07 1.25 -16.11
CA TRP A 177 14.91 1.91 -15.10
C TRP A 177 14.68 3.42 -15.07
N GLU A 178 14.55 4.09 -16.22
CA GLU A 178 14.24 5.52 -16.25
C GLU A 178 12.91 5.83 -15.56
N VAL A 179 11.89 5.00 -15.73
CA VAL A 179 10.63 5.13 -14.96
C VAL A 179 10.93 5.03 -13.46
N PHE A 180 11.65 3.98 -13.04
CA PHE A 180 11.99 3.75 -11.63
C PHE A 180 12.70 4.94 -11.00
N GLU A 181 13.73 5.46 -11.68
CA GLU A 181 14.55 6.55 -11.16
C GLU A 181 13.84 7.90 -11.21
N LYS A 182 13.21 8.25 -12.34
CA LYS A 182 12.61 9.57 -12.56
C LYS A 182 11.29 9.77 -11.86
N GLU A 183 10.55 8.70 -11.59
CA GLU A 183 9.28 8.75 -10.87
C GLU A 183 9.44 8.44 -9.36
N ASP A 184 10.67 8.29 -8.86
CA ASP A 184 10.93 7.85 -7.49
C ASP A 184 10.14 6.59 -7.11
N ALA A 185 10.17 5.59 -7.98
CA ALA A 185 9.50 4.34 -7.71
C ALA A 185 10.29 3.48 -6.72
N THR A 186 9.60 2.69 -5.92
CA THR A 186 10.19 1.65 -5.06
C THR A 186 10.06 0.26 -5.67
N LEU A 187 9.19 0.13 -6.69
CA LEU A 187 9.01 -1.06 -7.51
C LEU A 187 8.57 -0.64 -8.93
N VAL A 188 9.22 -1.20 -9.93
CA VAL A 188 8.73 -1.28 -11.31
C VAL A 188 8.80 -2.73 -11.74
N GLU A 189 7.66 -3.33 -12.07
CA GLU A 189 7.56 -4.73 -12.47
C GLU A 189 6.78 -4.84 -13.77
N VAL A 190 7.22 -5.73 -14.65
CA VAL A 190 6.52 -6.10 -15.88
C VAL A 190 6.38 -7.62 -15.92
N ASN A 191 5.14 -8.11 -15.85
CA ASN A 191 4.83 -9.53 -15.85
C ASN A 191 3.49 -9.82 -16.58
N PRO A 192 3.53 -10.12 -17.89
CA PRO A 192 4.71 -10.39 -18.67
C PRO A 192 5.28 -9.18 -19.43
N LEU A 193 6.58 -9.20 -19.63
CA LEU A 193 7.25 -8.57 -20.76
C LEU A 193 7.17 -9.56 -21.94
N VAL A 194 6.75 -9.14 -23.13
CA VAL A 194 6.43 -10.08 -24.20
C VAL A 194 7.23 -9.81 -25.47
N LYS A 195 7.49 -10.90 -26.20
CA LYS A 195 7.90 -10.85 -27.62
C LYS A 195 6.67 -11.13 -28.46
N THR A 196 6.42 -10.26 -29.41
CA THR A 196 5.32 -10.39 -30.37
C THR A 196 5.76 -11.12 -31.66
N GLY A 197 4.79 -11.58 -32.43
CA GLY A 197 5.05 -12.28 -33.70
C GLY A 197 5.82 -11.45 -34.72
N ASP A 198 5.76 -10.11 -34.67
CA ASP A 198 6.56 -9.19 -35.47
C ASP A 198 7.95 -8.87 -34.84
N GLY A 199 8.30 -9.56 -33.76
CA GLY A 199 9.61 -9.49 -33.13
C GLY A 199 9.80 -8.34 -32.13
N LYS A 200 8.79 -7.55 -31.83
CA LYS A 200 8.87 -6.43 -30.88
C LYS A 200 8.85 -6.92 -29.43
N ILE A 201 9.52 -6.18 -28.56
CA ILE A 201 9.47 -6.37 -27.11
C ILE A 201 8.53 -5.32 -26.52
N LEU A 202 7.49 -5.76 -25.80
CA LEU A 202 6.45 -4.90 -25.24
C LEU A 202 6.25 -5.18 -23.74
N ALA A 203 6.03 -4.13 -22.95
CA ALA A 203 5.53 -4.24 -21.59
C ALA A 203 4.00 -4.41 -21.64
N LEU A 204 3.51 -5.58 -21.27
CA LEU A 204 2.08 -5.92 -21.43
C LEU A 204 1.28 -5.71 -20.15
N ASP A 205 1.82 -6.06 -18.99
CA ASP A 205 1.21 -5.86 -17.67
C ASP A 205 2.26 -5.28 -16.71
N GLY A 206 2.03 -4.05 -16.31
CA GLY A 206 2.94 -3.29 -15.47
C GLY A 206 2.38 -3.06 -14.06
N LYS A 207 3.27 -3.13 -13.08
CA LYS A 207 3.03 -2.73 -11.69
C LYS A 207 4.09 -1.72 -11.27
N VAL A 208 3.64 -0.59 -10.74
CA VAL A 208 4.51 0.46 -10.23
C VAL A 208 4.07 0.85 -8.83
N SER A 209 5.04 0.93 -7.91
CA SER A 209 4.86 1.53 -6.58
C SER A 209 5.74 2.77 -6.49
N LEU A 210 5.14 3.92 -6.22
CA LEU A 210 5.83 5.20 -6.05
C LEU A 210 6.15 5.45 -4.58
N ASP A 211 7.26 6.15 -4.31
CA ASP A 211 7.61 6.59 -2.96
C ASP A 211 6.81 7.84 -2.57
N ASP A 212 5.88 7.70 -1.63
CA ASP A 212 5.07 8.82 -1.13
C ASP A 212 5.92 9.92 -0.48
N ASN A 213 7.11 9.59 0.03
CA ASN A 213 8.03 10.58 0.58
C ASN A 213 8.63 11.51 -0.48
N ALA A 214 8.60 11.12 -1.74
CA ALA A 214 9.05 11.92 -2.88
C ALA A 214 7.94 12.78 -3.51
N ALA A 215 6.69 12.68 -3.04
CA ALA A 215 5.54 13.37 -3.62
C ALA A 215 5.73 14.91 -3.72
N PHE A 216 6.53 15.52 -2.83
CA PHE A 216 6.81 16.96 -2.84
C PHE A 216 7.50 17.44 -4.13
N ARG A 217 8.13 16.57 -4.90
CA ARG A 217 8.79 16.89 -6.18
C ARG A 217 8.07 16.31 -7.41
N HIS A 218 6.90 15.69 -7.21
CA HIS A 218 6.08 15.08 -8.26
C HIS A 218 4.63 15.57 -8.17
N GLU A 219 4.37 16.80 -8.61
CA GLU A 219 3.02 17.40 -8.55
C GLU A 219 1.95 16.55 -9.27
N GLY A 220 2.35 15.84 -10.34
CA GLY A 220 1.44 14.96 -11.09
C GLY A 220 0.97 13.72 -10.35
N HIS A 221 1.72 13.24 -9.34
CA HIS A 221 1.37 12.02 -8.62
C HIS A 221 0.09 12.16 -7.79
N ALA A 222 -0.27 13.36 -7.34
CA ALA A 222 -1.52 13.60 -6.62
C ALA A 222 -2.76 13.20 -7.43
N ALA A 223 -2.71 13.35 -8.75
CA ALA A 223 -3.81 12.96 -9.65
C ALA A 223 -3.96 11.43 -9.83
N LEU A 224 -2.97 10.65 -9.41
CA LEU A 224 -2.96 9.19 -9.50
C LEU A 224 -3.64 8.52 -8.29
N VAL A 225 -3.93 9.27 -7.24
CA VAL A 225 -4.59 8.77 -6.03
C VAL A 225 -6.06 8.45 -6.34
N ASP A 226 -6.50 7.25 -5.98
CA ASP A 226 -7.91 6.87 -6.03
C ASP A 226 -8.44 6.73 -4.59
N GLU A 227 -9.14 7.75 -4.11
CA GLU A 227 -9.70 7.81 -2.77
C GLU A 227 -10.70 6.67 -2.47
N ARG A 228 -11.29 6.05 -3.50
CA ARG A 228 -12.24 4.92 -3.35
C ARG A 228 -11.57 3.64 -2.84
N THR A 229 -10.24 3.54 -2.94
CA THR A 229 -9.46 2.36 -2.53
C THR A 229 -8.73 2.58 -1.21
N GLU A 230 -8.76 3.77 -0.63
CA GLU A 230 -8.22 4.04 0.69
C GLU A 230 -9.18 3.50 1.78
N ASP A 231 -8.61 2.98 2.87
CA ASP A 231 -9.41 2.65 4.04
C ASP A 231 -10.09 3.93 4.56
N PRO A 232 -11.40 3.94 4.85
CA PRO A 232 -12.11 5.14 5.27
C PRO A 232 -11.55 5.79 6.53
N LEU A 233 -10.98 5.00 7.45
CA LEU A 233 -10.36 5.50 8.68
C LEU A 233 -8.99 6.12 8.39
N GLU A 234 -8.20 5.50 7.50
CA GLU A 234 -6.93 6.08 7.04
C GLU A 234 -7.14 7.37 6.26
N ALA A 235 -8.14 7.42 5.38
CA ALA A 235 -8.52 8.64 4.66
C ALA A 235 -8.96 9.76 5.63
N LYS A 236 -9.79 9.42 6.63
CA LYS A 236 -10.22 10.35 7.69
C LYS A 236 -9.03 10.86 8.52
N ALA A 237 -8.13 9.98 8.90
CA ALA A 237 -6.92 10.33 9.65
C ALA A 237 -6.01 11.28 8.84
N LYS A 238 -5.78 10.95 7.58
CA LYS A 238 -4.97 11.76 6.65
C LYS A 238 -5.55 13.18 6.45
N ALA A 239 -6.88 13.29 6.32
CA ALA A 239 -7.57 14.58 6.22
C ALA A 239 -7.36 15.46 7.47
N ASN A 240 -7.13 14.84 8.64
CA ASN A 240 -6.81 15.52 9.90
C ASN A 240 -5.30 15.63 10.18
N GLY A 241 -4.44 15.32 9.21
CA GLY A 241 -2.99 15.39 9.35
C GLY A 241 -2.40 14.37 10.34
N LEU A 242 -3.09 13.27 10.60
CA LEU A 242 -2.66 12.21 11.51
C LEU A 242 -1.90 11.11 10.76
N ASN A 243 -0.84 10.61 11.39
CA ASN A 243 -0.10 9.45 10.92
C ASN A 243 -0.73 8.17 11.50
N TYR A 244 -1.68 7.61 10.77
CA TYR A 244 -2.49 6.46 11.17
C TYR A 244 -2.37 5.33 10.16
N VAL A 245 -2.26 4.09 10.65
CA VAL A 245 -2.33 2.86 9.84
C VAL A 245 -3.29 1.91 10.54
N LYS A 246 -4.28 1.40 9.81
CA LYS A 246 -5.21 0.39 10.31
C LYS A 246 -4.55 -0.98 10.36
N LEU A 247 -4.84 -1.72 11.43
CA LEU A 247 -4.43 -3.11 11.63
C LEU A 247 -5.65 -3.97 12.00
N ASP A 248 -5.48 -5.29 11.99
CA ASP A 248 -6.53 -6.24 12.38
C ASP A 248 -6.43 -6.57 13.88
N GLY A 249 -7.13 -5.82 14.70
CA GLY A 249 -7.07 -6.00 16.14
C GLY A 249 -8.21 -5.33 16.92
N GLN A 250 -8.15 -5.39 18.26
CA GLN A 250 -9.19 -4.95 19.16
C GLN A 250 -8.74 -3.84 20.12
N VAL A 251 -7.45 -3.59 20.23
CA VAL A 251 -6.89 -2.52 21.07
C VAL A 251 -6.43 -1.36 20.20
N GLY A 252 -7.11 -0.23 20.27
CA GLY A 252 -6.66 1.01 19.67
C GLY A 252 -5.40 1.53 20.37
N VAL A 253 -4.42 2.01 19.62
CA VAL A 253 -3.15 2.50 20.17
C VAL A 253 -2.89 3.94 19.75
N ILE A 254 -2.56 4.79 20.71
CA ILE A 254 -2.09 6.17 20.53
C ILE A 254 -0.78 6.37 21.26
N GLY A 255 0.21 6.96 20.61
CA GLY A 255 1.45 7.37 21.24
C GLY A 255 2.04 8.62 20.60
N ASN A 256 3.05 9.18 21.23
CA ASN A 256 3.80 10.33 20.71
C ASN A 256 5.21 9.95 20.32
N GLY A 257 5.40 9.75 19.05
CA GLY A 257 6.64 9.30 18.41
C GLY A 257 6.54 7.87 17.88
N ALA A 258 6.90 7.71 16.62
CA ALA A 258 6.73 6.45 15.89
C ALA A 258 7.41 5.25 16.58
N GLY A 259 8.61 5.43 17.14
CA GLY A 259 9.31 4.35 17.86
C GLY A 259 8.58 3.88 19.10
N LEU A 260 7.99 4.79 19.88
CA LEU A 260 7.18 4.45 21.06
C LEU A 260 5.90 3.73 20.64
N VAL A 261 5.24 4.19 19.58
CA VAL A 261 4.03 3.53 19.06
C VAL A 261 4.36 2.11 18.60
N MET A 262 5.42 1.92 17.81
CA MET A 262 5.83 0.57 17.37
C MET A 262 6.09 -0.36 18.56
N SER A 263 6.85 0.09 19.57
CA SER A 263 7.08 -0.68 20.80
C SER A 263 5.79 -0.97 21.56
N THR A 264 4.85 -0.01 21.58
CA THR A 264 3.54 -0.20 22.23
C THR A 264 2.71 -1.27 21.53
N LEU A 265 2.74 -1.32 20.18
CA LEU A 265 2.08 -2.37 19.40
C LEU A 265 2.60 -3.76 19.79
N ASP A 266 3.93 -3.92 19.90
CA ASP A 266 4.55 -5.19 20.30
C ASP A 266 4.11 -5.61 21.69
N VAL A 267 4.15 -4.69 22.66
CA VAL A 267 3.77 -5.00 24.06
C VAL A 267 2.27 -5.33 24.18
N VAL A 268 1.40 -4.64 23.42
CA VAL A 268 -0.04 -4.98 23.36
C VAL A 268 -0.25 -6.36 22.75
N ALA A 269 0.49 -6.72 21.68
CA ALA A 269 0.39 -8.03 21.08
C ALA A 269 0.82 -9.15 22.05
N TYR A 270 1.92 -8.96 22.78
CA TYR A 270 2.38 -9.93 23.80
C TYR A 270 1.39 -10.06 24.97
N ALA A 271 0.87 -8.94 25.49
CA ALA A 271 -0.16 -8.98 26.53
C ALA A 271 -1.42 -9.71 26.03
N GLY A 272 -1.81 -9.47 24.79
CA GLY A 272 -2.98 -10.09 24.18
C GLY A 272 -2.93 -11.61 24.08
N GLU A 273 -1.74 -12.22 24.04
CA GLU A 273 -1.61 -13.69 24.05
C GLU A 273 -2.27 -14.32 25.29
N GLN A 274 -2.24 -13.64 26.45
CA GLN A 274 -2.87 -14.07 27.69
C GLN A 274 -4.36 -13.73 27.78
N HIS A 275 -4.83 -12.85 26.88
CA HIS A 275 -6.20 -12.37 26.80
C HIS A 275 -6.90 -12.80 25.49
N GLY A 276 -6.82 -14.09 25.16
CA GLY A 276 -7.55 -14.67 24.02
C GLY A 276 -7.03 -14.30 22.65
N GLY A 277 -5.79 -13.83 22.54
CA GLY A 277 -5.16 -13.48 21.26
C GLY A 277 -5.55 -12.09 20.76
N VAL A 278 -5.96 -11.18 21.66
CA VAL A 278 -6.24 -9.77 21.34
C VAL A 278 -5.01 -9.12 20.71
N LYS A 279 -5.22 -8.29 19.70
CA LYS A 279 -4.15 -7.62 18.93
C LYS A 279 -4.34 -6.10 18.90
N PRO A 280 -3.27 -5.34 18.58
CA PRO A 280 -3.41 -3.91 18.31
C PRO A 280 -4.20 -3.68 17.02
N ALA A 281 -5.10 -2.68 17.04
CA ALA A 281 -6.02 -2.37 15.95
C ALA A 281 -5.48 -1.32 14.97
N ASN A 282 -4.48 -0.56 15.41
CA ASN A 282 -3.91 0.51 14.59
C ASN A 282 -2.55 0.97 15.11
N PHE A 283 -1.79 1.60 14.21
CA PHE A 283 -0.72 2.53 14.57
C PHE A 283 -1.28 3.95 14.55
N LEU A 284 -1.02 4.77 15.56
CA LEU A 284 -1.28 6.22 15.53
C LEU A 284 -0.20 6.97 16.32
N ASP A 285 0.61 7.74 15.58
CA ASP A 285 1.57 8.68 16.14
C ASP A 285 0.99 10.10 16.05
N ILE A 286 0.74 10.71 17.23
CA ILE A 286 0.24 12.08 17.32
C ILE A 286 1.37 13.14 17.28
N GLY A 287 2.63 12.70 17.13
CA GLY A 287 3.78 13.59 17.09
C GLY A 287 4.07 14.30 18.41
N GLY A 288 4.95 15.29 18.35
CA GLY A 288 5.38 16.09 19.52
C GLY A 288 4.46 17.26 19.88
N GLY A 289 3.31 17.45 19.20
CA GLY A 289 2.44 18.62 19.36
C GLY A 289 1.00 18.27 19.77
N ALA A 290 0.80 17.22 20.58
CA ALA A 290 -0.50 16.72 20.98
C ALA A 290 -1.32 17.77 21.76
N ASN A 291 -2.09 18.58 21.04
CA ASN A 291 -3.12 19.44 21.61
C ASN A 291 -4.46 18.70 21.69
N ALA A 292 -5.47 19.36 22.28
CA ALA A 292 -6.80 18.78 22.44
C ALA A 292 -7.48 18.36 21.12
N GLU A 293 -7.27 19.11 20.07
CA GLU A 293 -7.85 18.84 18.76
C GLU A 293 -7.21 17.61 18.09
N VAL A 294 -5.88 17.51 18.10
CA VAL A 294 -5.14 16.35 17.58
C VAL A 294 -5.55 15.09 18.34
N MET A 295 -5.67 15.16 19.68
CA MET A 295 -6.12 14.04 20.50
C MET A 295 -7.57 13.65 20.22
N ALA A 296 -8.46 14.63 20.05
CA ALA A 296 -9.86 14.38 19.73
C ALA A 296 -10.01 13.72 18.36
N ASN A 297 -9.30 14.24 17.34
CA ASN A 297 -9.30 13.66 16.00
C ASN A 297 -8.74 12.23 15.99
N GLY A 298 -7.66 11.98 16.73
CA GLY A 298 -7.08 10.64 16.87
C GLY A 298 -8.02 9.65 17.53
N LEU A 299 -8.64 10.05 18.64
CA LEU A 299 -9.65 9.23 19.34
C LEU A 299 -10.88 9.00 18.46
N ASP A 300 -11.36 10.02 17.74
CA ASP A 300 -12.54 9.91 16.85
C ASP A 300 -12.30 8.91 15.70
N VAL A 301 -11.09 8.88 15.14
CA VAL A 301 -10.71 7.88 14.13
C VAL A 301 -10.74 6.47 14.74
N ILE A 302 -10.07 6.26 15.89
CA ILE A 302 -9.97 4.95 16.54
C ILE A 302 -11.32 4.45 17.05
N LEU A 303 -12.12 5.33 17.65
CA LEU A 303 -13.45 4.96 18.17
C LEU A 303 -14.45 4.64 17.05
N GLY A 304 -14.21 5.17 15.84
CA GLY A 304 -14.96 4.85 14.63
C GLY A 304 -14.71 3.43 14.11
N ASP A 305 -13.64 2.76 14.53
CA ASP A 305 -13.39 1.37 14.17
C ASP A 305 -14.22 0.42 15.04
N GLU A 306 -15.15 -0.32 14.44
CA GLU A 306 -16.03 -1.28 15.13
C GLU A 306 -15.25 -2.44 15.78
N GLN A 307 -14.06 -2.78 15.27
CA GLN A 307 -13.21 -3.82 15.83
C GLN A 307 -12.58 -3.41 17.16
N VAL A 308 -12.34 -2.12 17.37
CA VAL A 308 -11.74 -1.59 18.60
C VAL A 308 -12.71 -1.75 19.77
N LYS A 309 -12.21 -2.36 20.85
CA LYS A 309 -12.95 -2.60 22.10
C LYS A 309 -12.38 -1.82 23.29
N SER A 310 -11.11 -1.50 23.26
CA SER A 310 -10.43 -0.64 24.25
C SER A 310 -9.37 0.22 23.55
N VAL A 311 -8.90 1.28 24.20
CA VAL A 311 -7.85 2.15 23.65
C VAL A 311 -6.70 2.25 24.66
N PHE A 312 -5.47 2.08 24.21
CA PHE A 312 -4.27 2.33 25.00
C PHE A 312 -3.57 3.60 24.53
N VAL A 313 -3.57 4.62 25.36
CA VAL A 313 -2.84 5.88 25.17
C VAL A 313 -1.52 5.80 25.94
N ASN A 314 -0.41 5.64 25.22
CA ASN A 314 0.92 5.53 25.82
C ASN A 314 1.79 6.72 25.41
N VAL A 315 2.06 7.62 26.34
CA VAL A 315 2.77 8.86 26.08
C VAL A 315 4.00 9.00 26.96
N PHE A 316 5.12 9.36 26.32
CA PHE A 316 6.34 9.79 27.02
C PHE A 316 6.53 11.29 26.83
N GLY A 317 6.36 12.06 27.90
CA GLY A 317 6.55 13.52 27.90
C GLY A 317 8.00 13.90 27.58
N GLY A 318 8.17 14.53 26.43
CA GLY A 318 9.42 15.08 25.95
C GLY A 318 9.25 16.57 25.65
N ILE A 319 9.28 16.96 24.38
CA ILE A 319 8.97 18.33 23.91
C ILE A 319 7.54 18.71 24.32
N THR A 320 6.58 17.80 24.13
CA THR A 320 5.23 17.95 24.67
C THR A 320 5.19 17.29 26.06
N ALA A 321 4.89 18.07 27.07
CA ALA A 321 4.84 17.60 28.46
C ALA A 321 3.53 16.84 28.75
N CYS A 322 3.56 15.95 29.76
CA CYS A 322 2.43 15.10 30.12
C CYS A 322 1.17 15.86 30.57
N ASP A 323 1.33 17.02 31.19
CA ASP A 323 0.23 17.91 31.58
C ASP A 323 -0.55 18.44 30.36
N ALA A 324 0.14 18.81 29.30
CA ALA A 324 -0.48 19.25 28.04
C ALA A 324 -1.27 18.09 27.40
N VAL A 325 -0.69 16.88 27.39
CA VAL A 325 -1.36 15.68 26.87
C VAL A 325 -2.58 15.32 27.71
N ALA A 326 -2.47 15.34 29.04
CA ALA A 326 -3.58 15.06 29.95
C ALA A 326 -4.76 16.02 29.73
N ASN A 327 -4.47 17.33 29.62
CA ASN A 327 -5.48 18.33 29.27
C ASN A 327 -6.08 18.07 27.88
N GLY A 328 -5.25 17.63 26.93
CA GLY A 328 -5.70 17.21 25.60
C GLY A 328 -6.69 16.05 25.66
N ILE A 329 -6.40 15.01 26.44
CA ILE A 329 -7.30 13.85 26.63
C ILE A 329 -8.63 14.29 27.25
N VAL A 330 -8.59 15.07 28.35
CA VAL A 330 -9.81 15.54 29.01
C VAL A 330 -10.69 16.33 28.06
N LYS A 331 -10.12 17.30 27.34
CA LYS A 331 -10.87 18.09 26.35
C LYS A 331 -11.37 17.27 25.16
N ALA A 332 -10.58 16.29 24.72
CA ALA A 332 -11.00 15.39 23.67
C ALA A 332 -12.25 14.58 24.08
N LEU A 333 -12.27 14.07 25.31
CA LEU A 333 -13.43 13.36 25.84
C LEU A 333 -14.65 14.28 26.01
N GLU A 334 -14.45 15.55 26.38
CA GLU A 334 -15.52 16.56 26.41
C GLU A 334 -16.09 16.83 24.99
N ILE A 335 -15.22 16.95 23.97
CA ILE A 335 -15.63 17.16 22.56
C ILE A 335 -16.42 15.97 22.03
N LEU A 336 -15.95 14.76 22.30
CA LEU A 336 -16.56 13.52 21.82
C LEU A 336 -17.85 13.17 22.59
N GLY A 337 -17.95 13.59 23.85
CA GLY A 337 -19.14 13.35 24.68
C GLY A 337 -19.61 11.90 24.61
N ASP A 338 -20.88 11.69 24.28
CA ASP A 338 -21.52 10.37 24.25
C ASP A 338 -20.98 9.44 23.12
N THR A 339 -20.20 9.96 22.18
CA THR A 339 -19.56 9.13 21.16
C THR A 339 -18.34 8.37 21.69
N ALA A 340 -17.74 8.84 22.78
CA ALA A 340 -16.67 8.12 23.48
C ALA A 340 -17.28 7.02 24.35
N THR A 341 -17.38 5.80 23.84
CA THR A 341 -18.02 4.68 24.52
C THR A 341 -17.07 3.57 24.97
N LYS A 342 -15.81 3.60 24.51
CA LYS A 342 -14.83 2.55 24.74
C LYS A 342 -13.88 2.95 25.87
N PRO A 343 -13.45 2.01 26.75
CA PRO A 343 -12.52 2.31 27.83
C PRO A 343 -11.15 2.72 27.29
N LEU A 344 -10.55 3.72 27.94
CA LEU A 344 -9.22 4.24 27.67
C LEU A 344 -8.28 3.87 28.83
N VAL A 345 -7.18 3.20 28.54
CA VAL A 345 -6.07 3.03 29.47
C VAL A 345 -5.01 4.06 29.12
N VAL A 346 -4.57 4.85 30.08
CA VAL A 346 -3.61 5.95 29.85
C VAL A 346 -2.36 5.72 30.69
N ARG A 347 -1.22 5.65 30.03
CA ARG A 347 0.10 5.67 30.67
C ARG A 347 0.82 6.95 30.27
N LEU A 348 1.21 7.71 31.27
CA LEU A 348 2.04 8.91 31.15
C LEU A 348 3.37 8.68 31.87
N ASP A 349 4.47 9.10 31.22
CA ASP A 349 5.82 9.10 31.80
C ASP A 349 6.63 10.28 31.22
N GLY A 350 7.79 10.61 31.82
CA GLY A 350 8.62 11.70 31.35
C GLY A 350 8.27 13.07 31.95
N ASN A 351 8.43 14.14 31.18
CA ASN A 351 8.27 15.52 31.67
C ASN A 351 6.84 15.82 32.15
N ALA A 352 6.72 16.46 33.34
CA ALA A 352 5.46 16.86 33.97
C ALA A 352 4.48 15.68 34.20
N VAL A 353 5.01 14.47 34.43
CA VAL A 353 4.18 13.26 34.63
C VAL A 353 3.25 13.35 35.83
N GLU A 354 3.71 13.87 36.95
CA GLU A 354 2.90 13.99 38.19
C GLU A 354 1.71 14.93 37.97
N GLU A 355 1.95 16.06 37.29
CA GLU A 355 0.89 17.00 36.97
C GLU A 355 -0.11 16.39 35.95
N GLY A 356 0.39 15.70 34.95
CA GLY A 356 -0.48 15.01 33.98
C GLY A 356 -1.37 13.94 34.64
N ARG A 357 -0.81 13.14 35.55
CA ARG A 357 -1.59 12.15 36.31
C ARG A 357 -2.62 12.83 37.20
N ARG A 358 -2.25 13.93 37.88
CA ARG A 358 -3.16 14.72 38.72
C ARG A 358 -4.36 15.22 37.94
N ILE A 359 -4.13 15.81 36.76
CA ILE A 359 -5.21 16.30 35.85
C ILE A 359 -6.20 15.19 35.53
N LEU A 360 -5.70 14.01 35.09
CA LEU A 360 -6.58 12.89 34.75
C LEU A 360 -7.34 12.32 35.97
N GLN A 361 -6.70 12.30 37.12
CA GLN A 361 -7.34 11.86 38.38
C GLN A 361 -8.44 12.82 38.84
N GLU A 362 -8.19 14.13 38.75
CA GLU A 362 -9.19 15.17 39.11
C GLU A 362 -10.36 15.19 38.13
N ALA A 363 -10.11 14.98 36.86
CA ALA A 363 -11.17 14.84 35.85
C ALA A 363 -12.06 13.63 36.09
N ASN A 364 -11.50 12.58 36.70
CA ASN A 364 -12.22 11.37 37.14
C ASN A 364 -13.21 10.83 36.09
N HIS A 365 -12.78 10.81 34.84
CA HIS A 365 -13.65 10.37 33.75
C HIS A 365 -13.89 8.86 33.79
N PRO A 366 -15.14 8.37 33.71
CA PRO A 366 -15.48 6.95 33.91
C PRO A 366 -14.84 5.99 32.95
N LEU A 367 -14.45 6.45 31.76
CA LEU A 367 -13.78 5.64 30.73
C LEU A 367 -12.25 5.58 30.91
N VAL A 368 -11.65 6.43 31.75
CA VAL A 368 -10.19 6.54 31.88
C VAL A 368 -9.67 5.72 33.04
N THR A 369 -8.73 4.82 32.75
CA THR A 369 -7.94 4.07 33.74
C THR A 369 -6.46 4.46 33.59
N LEU A 370 -5.78 4.80 34.70
CA LEU A 370 -4.36 5.09 34.70
C LEU A 370 -3.54 3.83 34.90
N ALA A 371 -2.45 3.69 34.14
CA ALA A 371 -1.44 2.65 34.35
C ALA A 371 -0.09 3.27 34.70
N ALA A 372 0.69 2.59 35.53
CA ALA A 372 2.00 3.08 35.96
C ALA A 372 3.10 2.76 34.92
N THR A 373 3.02 1.61 34.28
CA THR A 373 3.99 1.14 33.26
C THR A 373 3.34 0.83 31.94
N MET A 374 4.16 0.70 30.89
CA MET A 374 3.68 0.33 29.56
C MET A 374 3.10 -1.10 29.55
N ASP A 375 3.76 -2.04 30.26
CA ASP A 375 3.30 -3.42 30.35
C ASP A 375 1.95 -3.52 31.07
N GLU A 376 1.80 -2.83 32.21
CA GLU A 376 0.51 -2.76 32.95
C GLU A 376 -0.59 -2.16 32.07
N GLY A 377 -0.27 -1.10 31.36
CA GLY A 377 -1.23 -0.44 30.44
C GLY A 377 -1.67 -1.34 29.30
N ALA A 378 -0.75 -2.04 28.69
CA ALA A 378 -1.03 -2.98 27.61
C ALA A 378 -1.85 -4.20 28.09
N ASP A 379 -1.48 -4.77 29.24
CA ASP A 379 -2.21 -5.88 29.86
C ASP A 379 -3.65 -5.48 30.19
N LYS A 380 -3.83 -4.31 30.84
CA LYS A 380 -5.16 -3.79 31.16
C LYS A 380 -6.01 -3.48 29.93
N ALA A 381 -5.43 -2.92 28.88
CA ALA A 381 -6.14 -2.65 27.62
C ALA A 381 -6.56 -3.95 26.94
N ALA A 382 -5.67 -4.96 26.92
CA ALA A 382 -5.97 -6.27 26.34
C ALA A 382 -7.07 -7.00 27.15
N GLU A 383 -7.02 -6.96 28.51
CA GLU A 383 -8.06 -7.50 29.38
C GLU A 383 -9.43 -6.88 29.08
N LEU A 384 -9.49 -5.55 28.99
CA LEU A 384 -10.74 -4.82 28.71
C LEU A 384 -11.28 -5.14 27.31
N ALA A 385 -10.40 -5.24 26.32
CA ALA A 385 -10.82 -5.63 24.96
C ALA A 385 -11.34 -7.06 24.90
N HIS A 386 -10.71 -8.00 25.61
CA HIS A 386 -11.15 -9.39 25.68
C HIS A 386 -12.52 -9.51 26.38
N SER A 387 -12.74 -8.74 27.44
CA SER A 387 -13.99 -8.77 28.21
C SER A 387 -15.19 -8.13 27.50
N ALA A 388 -14.95 -7.36 26.45
CA ALA A 388 -15.97 -6.69 25.63
C ALA A 388 -16.42 -7.51 24.41
N ASN A 389 -15.83 -8.69 24.20
CA ASN A 389 -16.15 -9.62 23.09
C ASN A 389 -17.34 -10.54 23.42
#